data_4ab3f3bfb63d1b4a232770ffc4b82b69
#
_entry.id   4ab3f3bfb63d1b4a232770ffc4b82b69
#
_cell.length_a   1.000
_cell.length_b   1.000
_cell.length_c   1.000
_cell.angle_alpha   90.00
_cell.angle_beta   90.00
_cell.angle_gamma   90.00
#
_symmetry.space_group_name_H-M   'P 1'
#
loop_
_entity.id
_entity.type
_entity.pdbx_description
1 polymer ?
#
loop_
_entity_poly.entity_id
_entity_poly.type
_entity_poly.pdbx_seq_one_letter_code
_entity_poly.pdbx_strand_id
1 'polypeptide(L)'
;MNPLTMPTRPQAPLLRVSHFQVLIGDRELGFSQVGPLTSETDLNALPDRAAHRFQTVVLRHALTGSPELYRWRRLIIDGKDDRRDVTISQLATPGGAVVSSWRLVQAWPCRWSGPALDALSGSIACEEIELTFQDLIWLEPTPTNPGG
;
A
#
# COMPACT_ATOMS: atom_id res chain seq x y z
N MET A 1 28.09 21.90 -34.98
CA MET A 1 27.30 22.84 -34.18
C MET A 1 25.83 22.65 -34.52
N ASN A 2 25.05 22.12 -33.62
CA ASN A 2 23.63 21.90 -33.85
C ASN A 2 22.83 22.89 -33.00
N PRO A 3 22.41 24.02 -33.57
CA PRO A 3 21.70 25.06 -32.83
C PRO A 3 20.30 24.66 -32.42
N LEU A 4 19.84 23.46 -32.81
CA LEU A 4 18.50 22.97 -32.47
C LEU A 4 18.47 22.03 -31.29
N THR A 5 19.59 21.81 -30.60
CA THR A 5 19.59 21.09 -29.34
C THR A 5 19.01 21.98 -28.27
N MET A 6 17.71 21.93 -28.13
CA MET A 6 17.06 22.52 -26.99
C MET A 6 17.49 21.79 -25.72
N PRO A 7 17.86 22.48 -24.65
CA PRO A 7 18.08 21.79 -23.38
C PRO A 7 16.78 21.08 -22.98
N THR A 8 16.84 19.78 -22.96
CA THR A 8 15.74 18.95 -22.49
C THR A 8 15.53 19.31 -21.03
N ARG A 9 14.35 19.78 -20.68
CA ARG A 9 13.98 19.90 -19.29
C ARG A 9 14.16 18.55 -18.62
N PRO A 10 14.87 18.47 -17.49
CA PRO A 10 14.93 17.21 -16.76
C PRO A 10 13.51 16.81 -16.40
N GLN A 11 13.05 15.75 -17.03
CA GLN A 11 11.77 15.16 -16.66
C GLN A 11 11.96 14.43 -15.33
N ALA A 12 10.95 14.54 -14.44
CA ALA A 12 10.94 13.73 -13.25
C ALA A 12 11.07 12.24 -13.64
N PRO A 13 11.94 11.47 -12.97
CA PRO A 13 12.12 10.07 -13.30
C PRO A 13 10.81 9.31 -13.13
N LEU A 14 10.50 8.42 -14.04
CA LEU A 14 9.36 7.54 -13.93
C LEU A 14 9.56 6.59 -12.75
N LEU A 15 8.56 6.47 -11.91
CA LEU A 15 8.62 5.60 -10.74
C LEU A 15 8.35 4.15 -11.16
N ARG A 16 9.19 3.24 -10.68
CA ARG A 16 9.01 1.83 -10.93
C ARG A 16 8.08 1.23 -9.87
N VAL A 17 7.10 0.46 -10.34
CA VAL A 17 6.12 -0.19 -9.45
C VAL A 17 6.74 -1.29 -8.59
N SER A 18 7.96 -1.74 -8.91
CA SER A 18 8.65 -2.79 -8.15
C SER A 18 9.38 -2.28 -6.90
N HIS A 19 9.55 -0.97 -6.75
CA HIS A 19 10.28 -0.39 -5.62
C HIS A 19 9.29 0.23 -4.64
N PHE A 20 8.88 -0.54 -3.64
CA PHE A 20 7.93 -0.05 -2.65
C PHE A 20 8.20 -0.66 -1.27
N GLN A 21 7.64 -0.03 -0.26
CA GLN A 21 7.75 -0.42 1.14
C GLN A 21 6.36 -0.33 1.78
N VAL A 22 6.05 -1.26 2.68
CA VAL A 22 4.80 -1.24 3.44
C VAL A 22 5.13 -1.26 4.93
N LEU A 23 4.59 -0.28 5.64
CA LEU A 23 4.64 -0.20 7.10
C LEU A 23 3.24 -0.45 7.65
N ILE A 24 3.09 -1.45 8.50
CA ILE A 24 1.86 -1.69 9.25
C ILE A 24 2.11 -1.20 10.68
N GLY A 25 1.50 -0.07 11.04
CA GLY A 25 1.93 0.69 12.19
C GLY A 25 3.34 1.22 11.96
N ASP A 26 4.26 0.86 12.83
CA ASP A 26 5.68 1.20 12.71
C ASP A 26 6.54 0.04 12.20
N ARG A 27 5.91 -1.10 11.88
CA ARG A 27 6.61 -2.31 11.48
C ARG A 27 6.62 -2.50 9.97
N GLU A 28 7.81 -2.64 9.40
CA GLU A 28 7.99 -2.94 8.00
C GLU A 28 7.74 -4.42 7.72
N LEU A 29 6.87 -4.69 6.75
CA LEU A 29 6.63 -6.03 6.24
C LEU A 29 6.89 -6.06 4.73
N GLY A 30 7.57 -7.12 4.28
CA GLY A 30 7.87 -7.30 2.87
C GLY A 30 6.70 -7.90 2.11
N PHE A 31 6.13 -7.14 1.20
CA PHE A 31 5.11 -7.63 0.27
C PHE A 31 5.65 -7.64 -1.15
N SER A 32 5.22 -8.63 -1.93
CA SER A 32 5.58 -8.73 -3.35
C SER A 32 4.59 -8.01 -4.24
N GLN A 33 3.39 -7.77 -3.76
CA GLN A 33 2.34 -7.13 -4.53
C GLN A 33 1.40 -6.35 -3.61
N VAL A 34 1.11 -5.14 -4.03
CA VAL A 34 0.07 -4.28 -3.45
C VAL A 34 -0.97 -4.03 -4.53
N GLY A 35 -2.23 -4.36 -4.27
CA GLY A 35 -3.31 -4.08 -5.19
C GLY A 35 -3.52 -2.58 -5.41
N PRO A 36 -4.30 -2.19 -6.40
CA PRO A 36 -4.50 -0.77 -6.67
C PRO A 36 -5.13 -0.07 -5.48
N LEU A 37 -4.65 1.13 -5.19
CA LEU A 37 -5.24 2.02 -4.22
C LEU A 37 -6.36 2.80 -4.91
N THR A 38 -7.58 2.63 -4.44
CA THR A 38 -8.76 3.22 -5.08
C THR A 38 -9.54 4.04 -4.06
N SER A 39 -9.99 5.20 -4.47
CA SER A 39 -10.89 6.06 -3.70
C SER A 39 -12.18 6.25 -4.48
N GLU A 40 -13.30 5.86 -3.88
CA GLU A 40 -14.63 5.95 -4.51
C GLU A 40 -15.59 6.70 -3.61
N THR A 41 -16.50 7.43 -4.25
CA THR A 41 -17.62 8.07 -3.57
C THR A 41 -18.91 7.50 -4.10
N ASP A 42 -19.87 7.22 -3.23
CA ASP A 42 -21.19 6.79 -3.66
C ASP A 42 -21.88 7.98 -4.33
N LEU A 43 -22.15 7.85 -5.63
CA LEU A 43 -22.79 8.91 -6.43
C LEU A 43 -24.23 9.18 -6.01
N ASN A 44 -24.84 8.27 -5.26
CA ASN A 44 -26.19 8.44 -4.73
C ASN A 44 -26.20 9.09 -3.34
N ALA A 45 -25.02 9.31 -2.75
CA ALA A 45 -24.92 10.00 -1.47
C ALA A 45 -25.13 11.50 -1.65
N LEU A 46 -25.78 12.12 -0.65
CA LEU A 46 -25.92 13.58 -0.62
C LEU A 46 -24.52 14.22 -0.43
N PRO A 47 -24.25 15.35 -1.12
CA PRO A 47 -22.91 15.96 -1.12
C PRO A 47 -22.36 16.33 0.26
N ASP A 48 -23.24 16.61 1.23
CA ASP A 48 -22.88 16.95 2.62
C ASP A 48 -22.63 15.71 3.49
N ARG A 49 -22.94 14.53 2.99
CA ARG A 49 -22.71 13.25 3.63
C ARG A 49 -21.97 12.33 2.68
N ALA A 50 -20.76 12.74 2.31
CA ALA A 50 -19.94 11.89 1.46
C ALA A 50 -19.82 10.51 2.10
N ALA A 51 -20.67 9.58 1.68
CA ALA A 51 -20.55 8.19 2.05
C ALA A 51 -19.32 7.66 1.34
N HIS A 52 -18.20 7.76 2.03
CA HIS A 52 -17.00 7.06 1.61
C HIS A 52 -17.31 5.58 1.67
N ARG A 53 -17.38 4.93 0.52
CA ARG A 53 -17.38 3.48 0.51
C ARG A 53 -16.06 3.03 1.12
N PHE A 54 -16.15 2.14 2.09
CA PHE A 54 -14.99 1.47 2.61
C PHE A 54 -14.30 0.76 1.46
N GLN A 55 -13.09 1.18 1.19
CA GLN A 55 -12.31 0.63 0.12
C GLN A 55 -11.39 -0.43 0.65
N THR A 56 -11.03 -1.34 -0.20
CA THR A 56 -10.16 -2.42 0.17
C THR A 56 -8.90 -2.40 -0.68
N VAL A 57 -7.82 -2.88 -0.14
CA VAL A 57 -6.56 -3.12 -0.84
C VAL A 57 -6.09 -4.52 -0.50
N VAL A 58 -5.58 -5.24 -1.50
CA VAL A 58 -5.02 -6.58 -1.30
C VAL A 58 -3.50 -6.48 -1.26
N LEU A 59 -2.92 -7.04 -0.22
CA LEU A 59 -1.48 -7.17 -0.04
C LEU A 59 -1.12 -8.65 -0.14
N ARG A 60 -0.12 -8.95 -0.95
CA ARG A 60 0.30 -10.32 -1.21
C ARG A 60 1.79 -10.48 -1.04
N HIS A 61 2.21 -11.57 -0.44
CA HIS A 61 3.63 -11.94 -0.33
C HIS A 61 3.82 -13.45 -0.27
N ALA A 62 5.06 -13.88 -0.51
CA ALA A 62 5.42 -15.27 -0.32
C ALA A 62 5.27 -15.65 1.16
N LEU A 63 4.73 -16.83 1.41
CA LEU A 63 4.54 -17.33 2.78
C LEU A 63 5.91 -17.56 3.44
N THR A 64 6.15 -16.86 4.53
CA THR A 64 7.43 -16.88 5.23
C THR A 64 7.43 -17.77 6.49
N GLY A 65 6.27 -18.36 6.82
CA GLY A 65 6.08 -19.09 8.05
C GLY A 65 5.77 -18.22 9.27
N SER A 66 5.77 -16.90 9.13
CA SER A 66 5.32 -15.98 10.19
C SER A 66 3.80 -15.87 10.19
N PRO A 67 3.13 -16.14 11.32
CA PRO A 67 1.67 -16.05 11.39
C PRO A 67 1.16 -14.64 11.70
N GLU A 68 1.96 -13.63 11.47
CA GLU A 68 1.70 -12.26 11.94
C GLU A 68 0.44 -11.64 11.35
N LEU A 69 0.24 -11.77 10.04
CA LEU A 69 -0.95 -11.26 9.36
C LEU A 69 -2.19 -12.05 9.76
N TYR A 70 -2.06 -13.35 9.89
CA TYR A 70 -3.14 -14.21 10.36
C TYR A 70 -3.55 -13.84 11.80
N ARG A 71 -2.58 -13.56 12.67
CA ARG A 71 -2.86 -13.13 14.05
C ARG A 71 -3.63 -11.83 14.09
N TRP A 72 -3.27 -10.88 13.25
CA TRP A 72 -4.00 -9.62 13.13
C TRP A 72 -5.45 -9.87 12.70
N ARG A 73 -5.64 -10.68 11.67
CA ARG A 73 -6.98 -11.09 11.24
C ARG A 73 -7.76 -11.77 12.37
N ARG A 74 -7.11 -12.63 13.14
CA ARG A 74 -7.73 -13.33 14.26
C ARG A 74 -8.20 -12.39 15.36
N LEU A 75 -7.44 -11.37 15.68
CA LEU A 75 -7.85 -10.36 16.65
C LEU A 75 -9.14 -9.67 16.23
N ILE A 76 -9.28 -9.35 14.95
CA ILE A 76 -10.50 -8.73 14.42
C ILE A 76 -11.69 -9.70 14.53
N ILE A 77 -11.51 -10.96 14.17
CA ILE A 77 -12.55 -11.99 14.29
C ILE A 77 -13.00 -12.11 15.76
N ASP A 78 -12.07 -12.04 16.69
CA ASP A 78 -12.34 -12.15 18.13
C ASP A 78 -12.96 -10.86 18.72
N GLY A 79 -13.28 -9.88 17.89
CA GLY A 79 -13.95 -8.66 18.30
C GLY A 79 -13.02 -7.60 18.89
N LYS A 80 -11.72 -7.74 18.75
CA LYS A 80 -10.77 -6.74 19.20
C LYS A 80 -10.71 -5.58 18.21
N ASP A 81 -10.64 -4.37 18.73
CA ASP A 81 -10.41 -3.18 17.90
C ASP A 81 -8.91 -3.01 17.70
N ASP A 82 -8.39 -3.65 16.66
CA ASP A 82 -6.97 -3.57 16.31
C ASP A 82 -6.83 -2.95 14.92
N ARG A 83 -7.26 -1.70 14.81
CA ARG A 83 -7.09 -0.89 13.61
C ARG A 83 -5.71 -0.24 13.63
N ARG A 84 -5.04 -0.27 12.49
CA ARG A 84 -3.68 0.23 12.37
C ARG A 84 -3.57 1.14 11.14
N ASP A 85 -2.76 2.17 11.24
CA ASP A 85 -2.39 2.94 10.07
C ASP A 85 -1.39 2.15 9.24
N VAL A 86 -1.62 2.07 7.94
CA VAL A 86 -0.73 1.39 7.00
C VAL A 86 -0.15 2.42 6.06
N THR A 87 1.16 2.47 5.94
CA THR A 87 1.84 3.39 5.02
C THR A 87 2.48 2.60 3.90
N ILE A 88 2.10 2.95 2.67
CA ILE A 88 2.66 2.36 1.46
C ILE A 88 3.48 3.44 0.77
N SER A 89 4.76 3.16 0.53
CA SER A 89 5.70 4.12 -0.04
C SER A 89 6.32 3.57 -1.30
N GLN A 90 6.36 4.39 -2.35
CA GLN A 90 7.22 4.13 -3.50
C GLN A 90 8.61 4.66 -3.24
N LEU A 91 9.60 3.90 -3.66
CA LEU A 91 11.01 4.22 -3.48
C LEU A 91 11.65 4.53 -4.83
N ALA A 92 12.60 5.46 -4.84
CA ALA A 92 13.37 5.78 -6.05
C ALA A 92 14.23 4.60 -6.50
N THR A 93 14.80 3.88 -5.54
CA THR A 93 15.61 2.66 -5.75
C THR A 93 15.27 1.68 -4.64
N PRO A 94 15.62 0.38 -4.78
CA PRO A 94 15.42 -0.57 -3.69
C PRO A 94 16.12 -0.10 -2.41
N GLY A 95 15.35 0.03 -1.32
CA GLY A 95 15.87 0.55 -0.04
C GLY A 95 16.26 2.02 -0.05
N GLY A 96 15.94 2.75 -1.12
CA GLY A 96 16.31 4.15 -1.28
C GLY A 96 15.29 5.14 -0.72
N ALA A 97 15.39 6.39 -1.20
CA ALA A 97 14.54 7.47 -0.72
C ALA A 97 13.08 7.27 -1.11
N VAL A 98 12.19 7.65 -0.21
CA VAL A 98 10.74 7.67 -0.47
C VAL A 98 10.41 8.82 -1.41
N VAL A 99 9.71 8.52 -2.50
CA VAL A 99 9.29 9.51 -3.49
C VAL A 99 7.78 9.78 -3.48
N SER A 100 7.00 8.80 -3.05
CA SER A 100 5.55 8.95 -2.86
C SER A 100 5.11 8.05 -1.72
N SER A 101 4.16 8.50 -0.93
CA SER A 101 3.60 7.70 0.16
C SER A 101 2.10 7.89 0.26
N TRP A 102 1.42 6.82 0.61
CA TRP A 102 -0.02 6.82 0.91
C TRP A 102 -0.24 6.22 2.29
N ARG A 103 -1.11 6.84 3.06
CA ARG A 103 -1.52 6.31 4.36
C ARG A 103 -2.95 5.80 4.28
N LEU A 104 -3.12 4.56 4.68
CA LEU A 104 -4.43 3.96 4.90
C LEU A 104 -4.76 4.15 6.38
N VAL A 105 -5.74 5.01 6.65
CA VAL A 105 -6.08 5.39 8.03
C VAL A 105 -6.99 4.35 8.64
N GLN A 106 -6.66 3.89 9.84
CA GLN A 106 -7.47 2.95 10.60
C GLN A 106 -7.82 1.70 9.80
N ALA A 107 -6.80 1.09 9.20
CA ALA A 107 -6.96 -0.13 8.42
C ALA A 107 -7.12 -1.35 9.32
N TRP A 108 -7.89 -2.30 8.85
CA TRP A 108 -8.03 -3.60 9.50
C TRP A 108 -8.29 -4.69 8.46
N PRO A 109 -7.85 -5.92 8.72
CA PRO A 109 -8.00 -7.00 7.77
C PRO A 109 -9.44 -7.52 7.75
N CYS A 110 -10.12 -7.36 6.62
CA CYS A 110 -11.46 -7.91 6.41
C CYS A 110 -11.44 -9.30 5.79
N ARG A 111 -10.29 -9.70 5.23
CA ARG A 111 -10.12 -11.03 4.63
C ARG A 111 -8.66 -11.47 4.73
N TRP A 112 -8.46 -12.74 4.97
CA TRP A 112 -7.16 -13.39 4.91
C TRP A 112 -7.26 -14.67 4.08
N SER A 113 -6.28 -14.92 3.22
CA SER A 113 -6.20 -16.12 2.41
C SER A 113 -4.82 -16.73 2.52
N GLY A 114 -4.79 -18.01 2.89
CA GLY A 114 -3.59 -18.82 2.81
C GLY A 114 -3.37 -19.35 1.39
N PRO A 115 -2.26 -20.05 1.17
CA PRO A 115 -1.94 -20.56 -0.15
C PRO A 115 -2.85 -21.75 -0.52
N ALA A 116 -3.15 -21.86 -1.82
CA ALA A 116 -3.61 -23.11 -2.37
C ALA A 116 -2.41 -24.07 -2.43
N LEU A 117 -2.58 -25.27 -1.93
CA LEU A 117 -1.52 -26.28 -1.89
C LEU A 117 -1.76 -27.30 -2.99
N ASP A 118 -0.76 -27.50 -3.85
CA ASP A 118 -0.79 -28.47 -4.94
C ASP A 118 0.58 -29.12 -5.05
N ALA A 119 0.65 -30.44 -4.78
CA ALA A 119 1.90 -31.16 -4.77
C ALA A 119 2.57 -31.25 -6.15
N LEU A 120 1.82 -31.01 -7.23
CA LEU A 120 2.33 -31.07 -8.60
C LEU A 120 2.72 -29.70 -9.12
N SER A 121 2.40 -28.63 -8.41
CA SER A 121 2.71 -27.25 -8.81
C SER A 121 4.08 -26.85 -8.28
N GLY A 122 4.87 -26.19 -9.16
CA GLY A 122 6.11 -25.53 -8.75
C GLY A 122 5.91 -24.08 -8.29
N SER A 123 4.67 -23.64 -8.12
CA SER A 123 4.35 -22.27 -7.73
C SER A 123 4.77 -21.98 -6.29
N ILE A 124 5.20 -20.75 -6.05
CA ILE A 124 5.53 -20.28 -4.70
C ILE A 124 4.24 -20.10 -3.91
N ALA A 125 4.20 -20.65 -2.69
CA ALA A 125 3.08 -20.44 -1.79
C ALA A 125 3.00 -18.96 -1.37
N CYS A 126 1.81 -18.38 -1.51
CA CYS A 126 1.58 -16.97 -1.19
C CYS A 126 0.47 -16.83 -0.16
N GLU A 127 0.58 -15.77 0.61
CA GLU A 127 -0.43 -15.33 1.57
C GLU A 127 -0.98 -14.00 1.10
N GLU A 128 -2.29 -13.81 1.22
CA GLU A 128 -2.95 -12.54 0.91
C GLU A 128 -3.72 -12.03 2.11
N ILE A 129 -3.66 -10.73 2.29
CA ILE A 129 -4.51 -10.05 3.25
C ILE A 129 -5.22 -8.89 2.56
N GLU A 130 -6.51 -8.79 2.78
CA GLU A 130 -7.31 -7.68 2.27
C GLU A 130 -7.64 -6.76 3.43
N LEU A 131 -7.26 -5.49 3.27
CA LEU A 131 -7.47 -4.46 4.26
C LEU A 131 -8.58 -3.54 3.82
N THR A 132 -9.47 -3.21 4.74
CA THR A 132 -10.36 -2.06 4.59
C THR A 132 -9.86 -0.93 5.48
N PHE A 133 -10.18 0.31 5.16
CA PHE A 133 -9.66 1.47 5.85
C PHE A 133 -10.67 2.62 5.83
N GLN A 134 -10.51 3.53 6.76
CA GLN A 134 -11.42 4.67 6.92
C GLN A 134 -11.13 5.78 5.92
N ASP A 135 -9.86 6.00 5.57
CA ASP A 135 -9.45 7.09 4.71
C ASP A 135 -8.14 6.74 4.01
N LEU A 136 -7.94 7.35 2.84
CA LEU A 136 -6.73 7.24 2.06
C LEU A 136 -6.13 8.63 1.88
N ILE A 137 -4.92 8.81 2.38
CA ILE A 137 -4.23 10.09 2.31
C ILE A 137 -2.95 9.92 1.49
N TRP A 138 -2.82 10.72 0.44
CA TRP A 138 -1.55 10.86 -0.27
C TRP A 138 -0.68 11.83 0.51
N LEU A 139 0.40 11.33 1.09
CA LEU A 139 1.33 12.13 1.86
C LEU A 139 2.24 12.89 0.90
N GLU A 140 2.07 14.19 0.85
CA GLU A 140 2.96 15.02 0.05
C GLU A 140 4.33 15.11 0.71
N PRO A 141 5.42 15.00 -0.08
CA PRO A 141 6.75 15.21 0.48
C PRO A 141 6.84 16.63 1.02
N THR A 142 7.35 16.77 2.27
CA THR A 142 7.57 18.09 2.86
C THR A 142 8.54 18.86 1.96
N PRO A 143 8.15 20.04 1.45
CA PRO A 143 9.07 20.82 0.65
C PRO A 143 10.29 21.18 1.50
N THR A 144 11.46 20.70 1.08
CA THR A 144 12.72 21.12 1.66
C THR A 144 12.85 22.63 1.38
N ASN A 145 12.82 23.43 2.42
CA ASN A 145 13.04 24.86 2.28
C ASN A 145 14.57 25.08 2.17
N PRO A 146 15.09 25.33 0.96
CA PRO A 146 16.54 25.49 0.80
C PRO A 146 17.07 26.79 1.36
N GLY A 147 16.23 27.64 1.92
CA GLY A 147 16.61 28.96 2.44
C GLY A 147 16.63 29.04 3.96
N GLY A 148 16.54 27.89 4.63
CA GLY A 148 16.54 27.85 6.10
C GLY A 148 17.90 28.06 6.69
#